data_3d78220119ee95988355030790fa621b
#
_entry.id   3d78220119ee95988355030790fa621b
#
_cell.length_a   1.000
_cell.length_b   1.000
_cell.length_c   1.000
_cell.angle_alpha   90.00
_cell.angle_beta   90.00
_cell.angle_gamma   90.00
#
_symmetry.space_group_name_H-M   'P 1'
#
loop_
_entity.id
_entity.type
_entity.pdbx_description
1 polymer ?
#
loop_
_entity_poly.entity_id
_entity_poly.type
_entity_poly.pdbx_seq_one_letter_code
_entity_poly.pdbx_strand_id
1 'polypeptide(L)'
;NMEVIIIAKIVEAVEAVKLVRSGDVVMIGGFGNVGNPKRLIDLLADTDIHDLTVIANDLGTPNVGLGRWVRNRMLKKAIGTYFTYNTEAAELYFDGKLNLEMMPQGTFAESIRAGGCGIGGFYTKVGTGTELTAHCETKVIDGEAYVLAYPLKADVALLHARKADVMG
;
A
#
# COMPACT_ATOMS: atom_id res chain seq x y z
N ASN A 1 1.65 30.61 -14.42
CA ASN A 1 2.30 29.51 -13.70
C ASN A 1 2.29 29.83 -12.22
N MET A 2 1.32 29.30 -11.49
CA MET A 2 1.36 29.31 -10.03
C MET A 2 2.32 28.17 -9.62
N GLU A 3 3.51 28.51 -9.13
CA GLU A 3 4.33 27.57 -8.39
C GLU A 3 3.54 27.17 -7.14
N VAL A 4 3.08 25.94 -7.07
CA VAL A 4 2.56 25.38 -5.82
C VAL A 4 3.78 25.14 -4.93
N ILE A 5 4.08 26.08 -4.06
CA ILE A 5 5.06 25.87 -3.00
C ILE A 5 4.40 24.88 -2.03
N ILE A 6 4.81 23.62 -2.10
CA ILE A 6 4.44 22.64 -1.09
C ILE A 6 5.21 23.01 0.17
N ILE A 7 4.55 23.71 1.08
CA ILE A 7 5.10 24.00 2.41
C ILE A 7 4.76 22.78 3.27
N ALA A 8 5.79 22.05 3.74
CA ALA A 8 5.60 21.02 4.74
C ALA A 8 4.96 21.65 5.98
N LYS A 9 3.93 20.99 6.52
CA LYS A 9 3.17 21.50 7.66
C LYS A 9 3.29 20.53 8.83
N ILE A 10 3.80 21.04 9.96
CA ILE A 10 3.82 20.30 11.21
C ILE A 10 2.44 20.44 11.86
N VAL A 11 1.77 19.32 12.08
CA VAL A 11 0.44 19.25 12.70
C VAL A 11 0.37 18.10 13.68
N GLU A 12 -0.61 18.16 14.59
CA GLU A 12 -0.92 17.02 15.45
C GLU A 12 -1.48 15.84 14.66
N ALA A 13 -1.25 14.61 15.15
CA ALA A 13 -1.69 13.39 14.47
C ALA A 13 -3.21 13.36 14.22
N VAL A 14 -4.00 13.91 15.16
CA VAL A 14 -5.46 14.00 15.03
C VAL A 14 -5.91 14.94 13.90
N GLU A 15 -5.09 15.89 13.51
CA GLU A 15 -5.36 16.75 12.35
C GLU A 15 -4.87 16.09 11.05
N ALA A 16 -3.72 15.40 11.11
CA ALA A 16 -3.18 14.71 9.95
C ALA A 16 -4.13 13.62 9.43
N VAL A 17 -4.76 12.85 10.30
CA VAL A 17 -5.67 11.76 9.88
C VAL A 17 -6.94 12.26 9.18
N LYS A 18 -7.33 13.52 9.36
CA LYS A 18 -8.46 14.14 8.63
C LYS A 18 -8.21 14.31 7.13
N LEU A 19 -6.97 14.14 6.68
CA LEU A 19 -6.63 14.16 5.26
C LEU A 19 -7.04 12.89 4.53
N VAL A 20 -7.21 11.77 5.26
CA VAL A 20 -7.67 10.50 4.69
C VAL A 20 -9.19 10.50 4.58
N ARG A 21 -9.71 10.07 3.45
CA ARG A 21 -11.14 10.02 3.13
C ARG A 21 -11.57 8.61 2.74
N SER A 22 -12.84 8.30 2.91
CA SER A 22 -13.40 7.06 2.38
C SER A 22 -13.17 6.95 0.89
N GLY A 23 -12.73 5.78 0.44
CA GLY A 23 -12.42 5.51 -0.96
C GLY A 23 -10.96 5.78 -1.36
N ASP A 24 -10.17 6.47 -0.55
CA ASP A 24 -8.77 6.80 -0.86
C ASP A 24 -7.90 5.55 -1.03
N VAL A 25 -6.84 5.71 -1.81
CA VAL A 25 -5.70 4.80 -1.87
C VAL A 25 -4.66 5.27 -0.86
N VAL A 26 -4.41 4.45 0.17
CA VAL A 26 -3.50 4.80 1.27
C VAL A 26 -2.29 3.88 1.24
N MET A 27 -1.10 4.48 1.09
CA MET A 27 0.16 3.75 1.14
C MET A 27 0.75 3.79 2.56
N ILE A 28 1.16 2.63 3.08
CA ILE A 28 1.61 2.50 4.46
C ILE A 28 2.96 1.81 4.53
N GLY A 29 3.94 2.49 5.12
CA GLY A 29 5.27 1.95 5.34
C GLY A 29 5.30 0.95 6.51
N GLY A 30 6.34 0.09 6.51
CA GLY A 30 6.57 -0.92 7.53
C GLY A 30 6.40 -2.35 7.02
N PHE A 31 6.66 -3.32 7.91
CA PHE A 31 6.46 -4.76 7.67
C PHE A 31 6.01 -5.42 8.96
N GLY A 32 4.93 -6.21 8.90
CA GLY A 32 4.28 -6.74 10.09
C GLY A 32 3.80 -5.59 10.99
N ASN A 33 4.28 -5.59 12.22
CA ASN A 33 3.99 -4.51 13.17
C ASN A 33 5.22 -3.61 13.45
N VAL A 34 6.25 -3.65 12.58
CA VAL A 34 7.51 -2.92 12.74
C VAL A 34 7.62 -1.82 11.70
N GLY A 35 8.00 -0.61 12.13
CA GLY A 35 8.19 0.54 11.26
C GLY A 35 6.90 1.19 10.73
N ASN A 36 5.74 0.72 11.14
CA ASN A 36 4.46 1.31 10.78
C ASN A 36 4.22 2.64 11.53
N PRO A 37 3.52 3.61 10.93
CA PRO A 37 3.07 4.84 11.58
C PRO A 37 1.91 4.56 12.54
N LYS A 38 2.18 3.80 13.59
CA LYS A 38 1.19 3.20 14.50
C LYS A 38 0.16 4.20 15.00
N ARG A 39 0.60 5.39 15.43
CA ARG A 39 -0.29 6.44 15.96
C ARG A 39 -1.37 6.85 14.94
N LEU A 40 -0.98 7.03 13.67
CA LEU A 40 -1.92 7.41 12.61
C LEU A 40 -2.88 6.26 12.28
N ILE A 41 -2.35 5.03 12.20
CA ILE A 41 -3.16 3.82 11.94
C ILE A 41 -4.21 3.62 13.05
N ASP A 42 -3.81 3.76 14.31
CA ASP A 42 -4.72 3.58 15.45
C ASP A 42 -5.81 4.66 15.46
N LEU A 43 -5.47 5.92 15.21
CA LEU A 43 -6.45 7.01 15.13
C LEU A 43 -7.44 6.81 13.99
N LEU A 44 -6.98 6.38 12.82
CA LEU A 44 -7.86 6.09 11.68
C LEU A 44 -8.79 4.90 11.96
N ALA A 45 -8.32 3.89 12.70
CA ALA A 45 -9.13 2.73 13.06
C ALA A 45 -10.36 3.09 13.92
N ASP A 46 -10.35 4.25 14.57
CA ASP A 46 -11.44 4.76 15.41
C ASP A 46 -12.37 5.74 14.66
N THR A 47 -12.29 5.79 13.32
CA THR A 47 -13.13 6.63 12.46
C THR A 47 -14.12 5.77 11.66
N ASP A 48 -15.10 6.44 11.03
CA ASP A 48 -16.08 5.81 10.12
C ASP A 48 -15.58 5.74 8.66
N ILE A 49 -14.26 5.93 8.42
CA ILE A 49 -13.66 5.84 7.09
C ILE A 49 -13.76 4.41 6.57
N HIS A 50 -14.18 4.24 5.32
CA HIS A 50 -14.42 2.94 4.70
C HIS A 50 -14.00 2.93 3.21
N ASP A 51 -14.07 1.75 2.59
CA ASP A 51 -13.76 1.52 1.17
C ASP A 51 -12.34 1.88 0.75
N LEU A 52 -11.39 1.85 1.70
CA LEU A 52 -10.00 2.14 1.43
C LEU A 52 -9.35 1.07 0.54
N THR A 53 -8.45 1.51 -0.34
CA THR A 53 -7.45 0.65 -0.95
C THR A 53 -6.13 0.86 -0.21
N VAL A 54 -5.61 -0.18 0.43
CA VAL A 54 -4.31 -0.10 1.13
C VAL A 54 -3.21 -0.68 0.27
N ILE A 55 -2.09 0.04 0.16
CA ILE A 55 -0.84 -0.42 -0.42
C ILE A 55 0.16 -0.57 0.73
N ALA A 56 0.47 -1.79 1.13
CA ALA A 56 1.37 -2.10 2.23
C ALA A 56 2.03 -3.46 2.02
N ASN A 57 3.17 -3.73 2.65
CA ASN A 57 3.81 -5.04 2.55
C ASN A 57 2.87 -6.17 2.99
N ASP A 58 2.12 -5.94 4.05
CA ASP A 58 1.16 -6.87 4.65
C ASP A 58 0.06 -6.11 5.41
N LEU A 59 -0.88 -6.84 6.01
CA LEU A 59 -1.97 -6.28 6.83
C LEU A 59 -1.76 -6.54 8.34
N GLY A 60 -0.52 -6.78 8.76
CA GLY A 60 -0.19 -7.05 10.15
C GLY A 60 -0.86 -8.32 10.69
N THR A 61 -1.02 -8.36 12.00
CA THR A 61 -1.73 -9.44 12.72
C THR A 61 -3.13 -8.99 13.12
N PRO A 62 -4.08 -9.92 13.33
CA PRO A 62 -5.42 -9.57 13.80
C PRO A 62 -5.39 -8.62 15.02
N ASN A 63 -6.26 -7.63 15.06
CA ASN A 63 -6.45 -6.65 16.15
C ASN A 63 -5.30 -5.68 16.43
N VAL A 64 -4.22 -5.69 15.65
CA VAL A 64 -3.07 -4.79 15.87
C VAL A 64 -2.76 -4.04 14.57
N GLY A 65 -2.54 -2.73 14.66
CA GLY A 65 -2.18 -1.92 13.52
C GLY A 65 -3.20 -2.04 12.39
N LEU A 66 -2.75 -2.39 11.18
CA LEU A 66 -3.62 -2.61 10.02
C LEU A 66 -4.63 -3.75 10.20
N GLY A 67 -4.38 -4.71 11.10
CA GLY A 67 -5.35 -5.74 11.45
C GLY A 67 -6.63 -5.17 12.05
N ARG A 68 -6.58 -4.00 12.73
CA ARG A 68 -7.78 -3.29 13.19
C ARG A 68 -8.62 -2.76 12.01
N TRP A 69 -7.97 -2.27 10.94
CA TRP A 69 -8.68 -1.81 9.74
C TRP A 69 -9.38 -2.96 9.03
N VAL A 70 -8.74 -4.14 8.98
CA VAL A 70 -9.38 -5.36 8.45
C VAL A 70 -10.61 -5.71 9.27
N ARG A 71 -10.48 -5.79 10.59
CA ARG A 71 -11.58 -6.11 11.51
C ARG A 71 -12.74 -5.12 11.42
N ASN A 72 -12.44 -3.83 11.34
CA ASN A 72 -13.43 -2.75 11.24
C ASN A 72 -14.03 -2.62 9.83
N ARG A 73 -13.68 -3.53 8.89
CA ARG A 73 -14.19 -3.52 7.50
C ARG A 73 -13.92 -2.22 6.75
N MET A 74 -12.81 -1.56 7.05
CA MET A 74 -12.43 -0.31 6.40
C MET A 74 -11.91 -0.51 4.97
N LEU A 75 -11.47 -1.72 4.62
CA LEU A 75 -10.78 -2.03 3.37
C LEU A 75 -11.72 -2.67 2.34
N LYS A 76 -11.72 -2.15 1.11
CA LYS A 76 -12.27 -2.84 -0.07
C LYS A 76 -11.19 -3.62 -0.82
N LYS A 77 -9.92 -3.16 -0.76
CA LYS A 77 -8.80 -3.77 -1.46
C LYS A 77 -7.50 -3.59 -0.67
N ALA A 78 -6.62 -4.58 -0.73
CA ALA A 78 -5.24 -4.44 -0.32
C ALA A 78 -4.29 -4.95 -1.41
N ILE A 79 -3.22 -4.19 -1.67
CA ILE A 79 -2.14 -4.53 -2.59
C ILE A 79 -0.88 -4.69 -1.75
N GLY A 80 -0.24 -5.85 -1.82
CA GLY A 80 0.92 -6.12 -0.97
C GLY A 80 1.67 -7.39 -1.38
N THR A 81 2.48 -7.90 -0.46
CA THR A 81 3.41 -8.97 -0.75
C THR A 81 3.21 -10.21 0.10
N TYR A 82 2.52 -10.06 1.24
CA TYR A 82 2.37 -11.14 2.21
C TYR A 82 1.13 -10.93 3.10
N PHE A 83 0.12 -11.79 2.98
CA PHE A 83 -1.14 -11.62 3.72
C PHE A 83 -1.43 -12.74 4.73
N THR A 84 -0.57 -13.76 4.85
CA THR A 84 -0.84 -14.96 5.67
C THR A 84 -0.80 -14.72 7.18
N TYR A 85 -0.23 -13.61 7.65
CA TYR A 85 -0.26 -13.24 9.08
C TYR A 85 -1.64 -12.81 9.57
N ASN A 86 -2.51 -12.35 8.66
CA ASN A 86 -3.82 -11.85 9.02
C ASN A 86 -4.90 -12.84 8.58
N THR A 87 -5.29 -13.74 9.48
CA THR A 87 -6.31 -14.77 9.20
C THR A 87 -7.68 -14.15 8.90
N GLU A 88 -8.04 -13.02 9.54
CA GLU A 88 -9.30 -12.31 9.26
C GLU A 88 -9.32 -11.74 7.83
N ALA A 89 -8.17 -11.29 7.31
CA ALA A 89 -8.07 -10.84 5.92
C ALA A 89 -8.25 -12.00 4.93
N ALA A 90 -7.70 -13.18 5.24
CA ALA A 90 -7.89 -14.37 4.43
C ALA A 90 -9.36 -14.81 4.39
N GLU A 91 -10.04 -14.84 5.54
CA GLU A 91 -11.48 -15.14 5.63
C GLU A 91 -12.31 -14.18 4.77
N LEU A 92 -12.02 -12.86 4.86
CA LEU A 92 -12.70 -11.85 4.06
C LEU A 92 -12.47 -11.98 2.56
N TYR A 93 -11.27 -12.39 2.18
CA TYR A 93 -10.94 -12.65 0.79
C TYR A 93 -11.76 -13.83 0.23
N PHE A 94 -11.80 -14.95 0.94
CA PHE A 94 -12.59 -16.13 0.52
C PHE A 94 -14.10 -15.86 0.52
N ASP A 95 -14.58 -14.99 1.41
CA ASP A 95 -15.96 -14.51 1.43
C ASP A 95 -16.30 -13.49 0.32
N GLY A 96 -15.32 -13.07 -0.48
CA GLY A 96 -15.49 -12.03 -1.51
C GLY A 96 -15.71 -10.62 -0.96
N LYS A 97 -15.39 -10.38 0.32
CA LYS A 97 -15.59 -9.09 1.03
C LYS A 97 -14.35 -8.19 1.03
N LEU A 98 -13.19 -8.73 0.69
CA LEU A 98 -11.92 -8.02 0.57
C LEU A 98 -11.19 -8.51 -0.67
N ASN A 99 -10.76 -7.59 -1.54
CA ASN A 99 -9.90 -7.94 -2.67
C ASN A 99 -8.43 -7.89 -2.22
N LEU A 100 -7.69 -8.98 -2.39
CA LEU A 100 -6.25 -9.06 -2.12
C LEU A 100 -5.50 -9.21 -3.45
N GLU A 101 -4.65 -8.25 -3.75
CA GLU A 101 -3.72 -8.29 -4.88
C GLU A 101 -2.31 -8.51 -4.36
N MET A 102 -1.74 -9.66 -4.70
CA MET A 102 -0.40 -10.03 -4.25
C MET A 102 0.62 -9.77 -5.34
N MET A 103 1.76 -9.18 -4.97
CA MET A 103 2.90 -8.90 -5.85
C MET A 103 4.19 -9.45 -5.25
N PRO A 104 5.17 -9.85 -6.08
CA PRO A 104 6.51 -10.12 -5.59
C PRO A 104 7.12 -8.87 -4.93
N GLN A 105 7.83 -9.03 -3.80
CA GLN A 105 8.35 -7.91 -2.98
C GLN A 105 9.20 -6.91 -3.79
N GLY A 106 10.11 -7.39 -4.63
CA GLY A 106 10.93 -6.51 -5.46
C GLY A 106 10.11 -5.72 -6.47
N THR A 107 9.14 -6.36 -7.12
CA THR A 107 8.21 -5.69 -8.05
C THR A 107 7.35 -4.67 -7.31
N PHE A 108 6.86 -4.99 -6.13
CA PHE A 108 6.09 -4.08 -5.28
C PHE A 108 6.88 -2.81 -4.94
N ALA A 109 8.11 -2.95 -4.44
CA ALA A 109 8.97 -1.82 -4.10
C ALA A 109 9.29 -0.94 -5.33
N GLU A 110 9.61 -1.58 -6.48
CA GLU A 110 9.89 -0.87 -7.72
C GLU A 110 8.64 -0.19 -8.29
N SER A 111 7.46 -0.79 -8.17
CA SER A 111 6.20 -0.17 -8.57
C SER A 111 5.88 1.09 -7.77
N ILE A 112 6.18 1.11 -6.46
CA ILE A 112 6.07 2.31 -5.62
C ILE A 112 7.06 3.39 -6.10
N ARG A 113 8.33 3.01 -6.32
CA ARG A 113 9.35 3.93 -6.83
C ARG A 113 8.97 4.50 -8.20
N ALA A 114 8.50 3.64 -9.10
CA ALA A 114 8.05 4.04 -10.43
C ALA A 114 6.91 5.07 -10.36
N GLY A 115 5.95 4.86 -9.46
CA GLY A 115 4.84 5.78 -9.21
C GLY A 115 5.30 7.17 -8.78
N GLY A 116 6.29 7.24 -7.88
CA GLY A 116 6.87 8.49 -7.41
C GLY A 116 7.77 9.20 -8.44
N CYS A 117 8.39 8.44 -9.35
CA CYS A 117 9.29 8.98 -10.37
C CYS A 117 8.60 9.28 -11.73
N GLY A 118 7.30 9.05 -11.86
CA GLY A 118 6.59 9.26 -13.12
C GLY A 118 6.89 8.22 -14.21
N ILE A 119 7.40 7.03 -13.83
CA ILE A 119 7.64 5.91 -14.74
C ILE A 119 6.31 5.22 -15.00
N GLY A 120 5.93 5.08 -16.30
CA GLY A 120 4.62 4.53 -16.68
C GLY A 120 4.48 3.00 -16.57
N GLY A 121 5.60 2.29 -16.46
CA GLY A 121 5.70 0.85 -16.30
C GLY A 121 7.12 0.38 -16.53
N PHE A 122 7.43 -0.85 -16.14
CA PHE A 122 8.74 -1.46 -16.32
C PHE A 122 8.63 -2.96 -16.53
N TYR A 123 9.57 -3.54 -17.28
CA TYR A 123 9.65 -4.98 -17.48
C TYR A 123 10.53 -5.63 -16.42
N THR A 124 10.05 -6.73 -15.83
CA THR A 124 10.76 -7.51 -14.82
C THR A 124 10.70 -9.01 -15.14
N LYS A 125 11.73 -9.77 -14.77
CA LYS A 125 11.71 -11.23 -14.81
C LYS A 125 10.97 -11.85 -13.62
N VAL A 126 10.79 -11.07 -12.54
CA VAL A 126 10.26 -11.59 -11.29
C VAL A 126 8.79 -11.96 -11.45
N GLY A 127 8.48 -13.21 -11.12
CA GLY A 127 7.14 -13.76 -11.25
C GLY A 127 6.78 -14.27 -12.65
N THR A 128 7.64 -14.13 -13.66
CA THR A 128 7.38 -14.63 -15.01
C THR A 128 7.03 -16.12 -14.99
N GLY A 129 5.92 -16.49 -15.63
CA GLY A 129 5.44 -17.88 -15.71
C GLY A 129 4.71 -18.37 -14.44
N THR A 130 4.42 -17.50 -13.49
CA THR A 130 3.60 -17.82 -12.32
C THR A 130 2.16 -17.31 -12.48
N GLU A 131 1.24 -17.83 -11.66
CA GLU A 131 -0.16 -17.36 -11.63
C GLU A 131 -0.27 -15.87 -11.27
N LEU A 132 0.65 -15.33 -10.46
CA LEU A 132 0.67 -13.92 -10.06
C LEU A 132 0.82 -12.97 -11.24
N THR A 133 1.43 -13.42 -12.34
CA THR A 133 1.71 -12.60 -13.51
C THR A 133 1.07 -13.12 -14.80
N ALA A 134 0.21 -14.14 -14.70
CA ALA A 134 -0.44 -14.76 -15.86
C ALA A 134 -1.29 -13.78 -16.69
N HIS A 135 -1.78 -12.71 -16.05
CA HIS A 135 -2.57 -11.66 -16.68
C HIS A 135 -1.73 -10.49 -17.21
N CYS A 136 -0.41 -10.48 -16.95
CA CYS A 136 0.48 -9.38 -17.34
C CYS A 136 0.94 -9.53 -18.80
N GLU A 137 1.15 -8.41 -19.48
CA GLU A 137 1.82 -8.38 -20.77
C GLU A 137 3.23 -8.98 -20.66
N THR A 138 3.56 -9.88 -21.56
CA THR A 138 4.88 -10.52 -21.61
C THR A 138 5.66 -10.07 -22.84
N LYS A 139 6.96 -9.78 -22.68
CA LYS A 139 7.89 -9.41 -23.76
C LYS A 139 9.17 -10.21 -23.65
N VAL A 140 9.68 -10.66 -24.79
CA VAL A 140 11.03 -11.28 -24.87
C VAL A 140 12.05 -10.19 -25.10
N ILE A 141 13.05 -10.09 -24.24
CA ILE A 141 14.17 -9.15 -24.31
C ILE A 141 15.45 -9.99 -24.17
N ASP A 142 16.35 -9.91 -25.14
CA ASP A 142 17.60 -10.67 -25.19
C ASP A 142 17.42 -12.19 -24.96
N GLY A 143 16.35 -12.76 -25.54
CA GLY A 143 16.04 -14.18 -25.45
C GLY A 143 15.38 -14.64 -24.15
N GLU A 144 15.10 -13.73 -23.21
CA GLU A 144 14.45 -14.01 -21.93
C GLU A 144 13.08 -13.35 -21.80
N ALA A 145 12.14 -14.04 -21.16
CA ALA A 145 10.80 -13.52 -20.95
C ALA A 145 10.72 -12.55 -19.76
N TYR A 146 10.04 -11.46 -19.97
CA TYR A 146 9.75 -10.44 -18.96
C TYR A 146 8.24 -10.17 -18.91
N VAL A 147 7.75 -9.76 -17.76
CA VAL A 147 6.37 -9.28 -17.58
C VAL A 147 6.35 -7.78 -17.30
N LEU A 148 5.36 -7.09 -17.83
CA LEU A 148 5.14 -5.67 -17.58
C LEU A 148 4.51 -5.47 -16.21
N ALA A 149 5.17 -4.68 -15.37
CA ALA A 149 4.66 -4.21 -14.09
C ALA A 149 4.29 -2.73 -14.17
N TYR A 150 3.22 -2.35 -13.49
CA TYR A 150 2.71 -0.98 -13.47
C TYR A 150 3.07 -0.25 -12.16
N PRO A 151 3.17 1.09 -12.20
CA PRO A 151 3.43 1.89 -11.02
C PRO A 151 2.26 1.84 -10.03
N LEU A 152 2.58 1.85 -8.75
CA LEU A 152 1.61 2.04 -7.68
C LEU A 152 1.59 3.52 -7.26
N LYS A 153 0.41 4.09 -7.17
CA LYS A 153 0.18 5.48 -6.73
C LYS A 153 -0.84 5.50 -5.60
N ALA A 154 -0.72 6.47 -4.72
CA ALA A 154 -1.64 6.65 -3.60
C ALA A 154 -2.04 8.12 -3.48
N ASP A 155 -3.22 8.36 -2.89
CA ASP A 155 -3.71 9.70 -2.55
C ASP A 155 -3.00 10.20 -1.29
N VAL A 156 -2.72 9.30 -0.34
CA VAL A 156 -2.04 9.57 0.93
C VAL A 156 -1.00 8.50 1.22
N ALA A 157 0.18 8.92 1.70
CA ALA A 157 1.19 8.00 2.23
C ALA A 157 1.40 8.25 3.72
N LEU A 158 1.32 7.20 4.54
CA LEU A 158 1.58 7.22 5.97
C LEU A 158 2.91 6.55 6.26
N LEU A 159 3.86 7.32 6.77
CA LEU A 159 5.22 6.86 7.02
C LEU A 159 5.62 7.11 8.48
N HIS A 160 6.55 6.30 8.97
CA HIS A 160 7.19 6.47 10.27
C HIS A 160 8.67 6.73 10.07
N ALA A 161 9.18 7.80 10.66
CA ALA A 161 10.59 8.12 10.71
C ALA A 161 11.03 8.39 12.16
N ARG A 162 12.26 8.00 12.49
CA ARG A 162 12.84 8.28 13.81
C ARG A 162 13.12 9.78 13.99
N LYS A 163 13.51 10.44 12.91
CA LYS A 163 13.81 11.88 12.84
C LYS A 163 13.36 12.40 11.49
N ALA A 164 12.84 13.60 11.47
CA ALA A 164 12.56 14.38 10.28
C ALA A 164 12.95 15.82 10.55
N ASP A 165 13.23 16.58 9.52
CA ASP A 165 13.37 18.02 9.60
C ASP A 165 12.02 18.72 9.35
N VAL A 166 12.04 20.04 9.28
CA VAL A 166 10.82 20.85 9.06
C VAL A 166 10.21 20.66 7.66
N MET A 167 10.92 20.02 6.76
CA MET A 167 10.46 19.69 5.41
C MET A 167 9.90 18.26 5.30
N GLY A 168 10.02 17.43 6.36
CA GLY A 168 9.65 16.02 6.40
C GLY A 168 10.78 15.14 5.90
#